data_b55f2543187cea361b09d2cb2988a1e6
#
_entry.id   b55f2543187cea361b09d2cb2988a1e6
#
_cell.length_a   1.000
_cell.length_b   1.000
_cell.length_c   1.000
_cell.angle_alpha   90.00
_cell.angle_beta   90.00
_cell.angle_gamma   90.00
#
_symmetry.space_group_name_H-M   'P 1'
#
loop_
_entity.id
_entity.type
_entity.pdbx_description
1 polymer ?
#
loop_
_entity_poly.entity_id
_entity_poly.type
_entity_poly.pdbx_seq_one_letter_code
_entity_poly.pdbx_strand_id
1 'polypeptide(L)'
;MRKRFFAVMAAALVVSGIPVMAKETSTEEKISEAVEETKDSTEAESVVSGNEDRISEIEKQIHDLEKQIAVLKEERKQLRESNVTEIGDVIYQDESVIITYNGIKEDEYGDGYSINFITENLTDKKIIVQYEDASLNDFMFYAVYSANLAPNKKSKDEIDMYESYDEYCPMEDLEYLEFKVAVLDGDSYDEICISDPVTISFE
;
A
#
# COMPACT_ATOMS: atom_id res chain seq x y z
N MET A 1 13.75 -23.98 -24.85
CA MET A 1 14.41 -23.35 -23.68
C MET A 1 15.07 -22.05 -24.13
N ARG A 2 14.48 -20.90 -23.87
CA ARG A 2 15.10 -19.58 -24.09
C ARG A 2 15.02 -18.82 -22.77
N LYS A 3 16.16 -18.74 -22.08
CA LYS A 3 16.32 -17.94 -20.87
C LYS A 3 16.34 -16.45 -21.26
N ARG A 4 15.35 -15.68 -20.85
CA ARG A 4 15.36 -14.22 -20.93
C ARG A 4 15.91 -13.69 -19.61
N PHE A 5 17.10 -13.11 -19.66
CA PHE A 5 17.67 -12.34 -18.56
C PHE A 5 17.01 -10.97 -18.56
N PHE A 6 16.28 -10.64 -17.52
CA PHE A 6 15.88 -9.27 -17.25
C PHE A 6 16.99 -8.61 -16.43
N ALA A 7 17.58 -7.58 -17.00
CA ALA A 7 18.51 -6.72 -16.28
C ALA A 7 17.68 -5.68 -15.49
N VAL A 8 17.68 -5.83 -14.18
CA VAL A 8 17.12 -4.84 -13.27
C VAL A 8 18.13 -3.71 -13.13
N MET A 9 17.85 -2.54 -13.70
CA MET A 9 18.60 -1.32 -13.42
C MET A 9 18.11 -0.74 -12.09
N ALA A 10 18.91 -0.92 -11.06
CA ALA A 10 18.71 -0.25 -9.78
C ALA A 10 19.16 1.22 -9.90
N ALA A 11 18.24 2.15 -9.92
CA ALA A 11 18.51 3.57 -9.77
C ALA A 11 18.69 3.87 -8.27
N ALA A 12 19.93 4.11 -7.85
CA ALA A 12 20.23 4.55 -6.49
C ALA A 12 19.85 6.02 -6.32
N LEU A 13 18.77 6.28 -5.60
CA LEU A 13 18.40 7.61 -5.10
C LEU A 13 19.25 7.92 -3.87
N VAL A 14 20.22 8.82 -4.02
CA VAL A 14 20.96 9.40 -2.90
C VAL A 14 20.07 10.45 -2.23
N VAL A 15 19.44 10.09 -1.15
CA VAL A 15 18.75 11.05 -0.27
C VAL A 15 19.79 11.64 0.67
N SER A 16 20.21 12.88 0.40
CA SER A 16 21.04 13.68 1.30
C SER A 16 20.18 14.13 2.48
N GLY A 17 20.46 13.55 3.66
CA GLY A 17 19.77 13.84 4.90
C GLY A 17 19.97 15.30 5.37
N ILE A 18 18.88 15.93 5.73
CA ILE A 18 18.84 17.20 6.48
C ILE A 18 18.67 16.84 7.96
N PRO A 19 19.56 17.28 8.85
CA PRO A 19 19.36 17.03 10.29
C PRO A 19 18.29 17.96 10.85
N VAL A 20 17.21 17.38 11.35
CA VAL A 20 16.23 18.09 12.19
C VAL A 20 16.81 18.21 13.59
N MET A 21 17.22 19.41 13.99
CA MET A 21 17.51 19.73 15.39
C MET A 21 16.22 20.16 16.10
N ALA A 22 15.69 19.25 16.91
CA ALA A 22 14.73 19.62 17.95
C ALA A 22 15.49 20.20 19.13
N LYS A 23 15.16 21.43 19.52
CA LYS A 23 15.59 22.02 20.80
C LYS A 23 14.37 22.60 21.50
N GLU A 24 13.84 21.82 22.45
CA GLU A 24 12.97 22.32 23.49
C GLU A 24 13.82 23.11 24.49
N THR A 25 13.40 24.33 24.79
CA THR A 25 13.69 24.96 26.07
C THR A 25 12.60 25.95 26.43
N SER A 26 11.84 25.57 27.43
CA SER A 26 10.97 26.41 28.24
C SER A 26 11.84 27.40 29.05
N THR A 27 11.51 28.69 29.04
CA THR A 27 11.65 29.57 30.21
C THR A 27 10.79 30.82 30.01
N GLU A 28 9.77 30.96 30.84
CA GLU A 28 9.13 32.24 31.14
C GLU A 28 10.10 33.05 32.03
N GLU A 29 10.34 34.31 31.77
CA GLU A 29 10.37 35.40 32.75
C GLU A 29 10.47 36.80 32.14
N LYS A 30 9.43 37.57 32.48
CA LYS A 30 9.37 38.99 32.80
C LYS A 30 9.89 40.06 31.85
N ILE A 31 8.89 40.81 31.44
CA ILE A 31 8.81 42.16 30.85
C ILE A 31 9.38 43.19 31.84
N SER A 32 10.16 44.13 31.32
CA SER A 32 10.19 45.52 31.78
C SER A 32 10.67 46.46 30.66
N GLU A 33 9.87 47.48 30.47
CA GLU A 33 9.97 48.63 29.59
C GLU A 33 11.36 49.20 29.34
N ALA A 34 11.68 49.49 28.08
CA ALA A 34 12.33 50.74 27.68
C ALA A 34 12.05 50.99 26.18
N VAL A 35 11.29 52.04 25.93
CA VAL A 35 11.07 52.64 24.60
C VAL A 35 12.33 53.36 24.20
N GLU A 36 12.95 52.97 23.09
CA GLU A 36 13.83 53.86 22.30
C GLU A 36 13.59 53.63 20.83
N GLU A 37 13.02 54.68 20.19
CA GLU A 37 12.91 54.79 18.74
C GLU A 37 14.29 54.76 18.09
N THR A 38 14.55 53.74 17.28
CA THR A 38 15.53 53.89 16.20
C THR A 38 14.93 53.35 14.91
N LYS A 39 14.81 54.27 13.97
CA LYS A 39 14.55 54.00 12.54
C LYS A 39 15.57 52.99 12.04
N ASP A 40 15.11 51.84 11.62
CA ASP A 40 15.74 51.13 10.51
C ASP A 40 14.69 50.38 9.69
N SER A 41 14.21 51.04 8.65
CA SER A 41 13.19 50.53 7.72
C SER A 41 13.81 49.80 6.53
N THR A 42 15.09 49.47 6.56
CA THR A 42 15.78 48.90 5.40
C THR A 42 16.08 47.42 5.50
N GLU A 43 16.11 46.84 6.71
CA GLU A 43 16.36 45.39 6.87
C GLU A 43 15.09 44.54 6.70
N ALA A 44 13.92 45.08 6.99
CA ALA A 44 12.67 44.32 6.88
C ALA A 44 12.27 44.00 5.41
N GLU A 45 12.56 44.91 4.47
CA GLU A 45 12.26 44.70 3.04
C GLU A 45 13.16 43.62 2.39
N SER A 46 14.42 43.49 2.83
CA SER A 46 15.34 42.49 2.24
C SER A 46 15.03 41.06 2.70
N VAL A 47 14.52 40.89 3.92
CA VAL A 47 14.13 39.58 4.45
C VAL A 47 12.82 39.12 3.83
N VAL A 48 11.88 40.01 3.55
CA VAL A 48 10.60 39.66 2.91
C VAL A 48 10.84 39.23 1.44
N SER A 49 11.68 39.93 0.68
CA SER A 49 12.03 39.59 -0.70
C SER A 49 12.72 38.24 -0.80
N GLY A 50 13.63 37.89 0.12
CA GLY A 50 14.30 36.61 0.14
C GLY A 50 13.37 35.42 0.47
N ASN A 51 12.30 35.66 1.22
CA ASN A 51 11.30 34.65 1.51
C ASN A 51 10.35 34.42 0.33
N GLU A 52 9.96 35.45 -0.41
CA GLU A 52 9.13 35.34 -1.61
C GLU A 52 9.84 34.57 -2.73
N ASP A 53 11.13 34.84 -2.96
CA ASP A 53 11.94 34.09 -3.93
C ASP A 53 12.04 32.62 -3.55
N ARG A 54 12.19 32.31 -2.24
CA ARG A 54 12.27 30.95 -1.75
C ARG A 54 10.92 30.21 -1.83
N ILE A 55 9.82 30.89 -1.56
CA ILE A 55 8.46 30.35 -1.74
C ILE A 55 8.25 30.02 -3.22
N SER A 56 8.55 30.92 -4.13
CA SER A 56 8.43 30.70 -5.57
C SER A 56 9.25 29.49 -6.06
N GLU A 57 10.46 29.30 -5.54
CA GLU A 57 11.30 28.15 -5.89
C GLU A 57 10.71 26.84 -5.34
N ILE A 58 10.15 26.83 -4.11
CA ILE A 58 9.48 25.69 -3.53
C ILE A 58 8.21 25.34 -4.34
N GLU A 59 7.40 26.31 -4.72
CA GLU A 59 6.21 26.11 -5.54
C GLU A 59 6.55 25.46 -6.89
N LYS A 60 7.64 25.91 -7.52
CA LYS A 60 8.14 25.29 -8.74
C LYS A 60 8.57 23.84 -8.53
N GLN A 61 9.28 23.54 -7.43
CA GLN A 61 9.68 22.17 -7.10
C GLN A 61 8.47 21.28 -6.82
N ILE A 62 7.45 21.80 -6.12
CA ILE A 62 6.20 21.08 -5.89
C ILE A 62 5.54 20.74 -7.23
N HIS A 63 5.40 21.71 -8.12
CA HIS A 63 4.81 21.50 -9.43
C HIS A 63 5.57 20.46 -10.29
N ASP A 64 6.91 20.48 -10.25
CA ASP A 64 7.73 19.52 -10.99
C ASP A 64 7.60 18.10 -10.38
N LEU A 65 7.49 17.97 -9.05
CA LEU A 65 7.23 16.71 -8.37
C LEU A 65 5.83 16.16 -8.68
N GLU A 66 4.81 17.01 -8.71
CA GLU A 66 3.44 16.62 -9.09
C GLU A 66 3.39 16.05 -10.51
N LYS A 67 4.12 16.63 -11.46
CA LYS A 67 4.25 16.08 -12.81
C LYS A 67 4.93 14.72 -12.83
N GLN A 68 6.00 14.54 -12.04
CA GLN A 68 6.68 13.25 -11.95
C GLN A 68 5.78 12.19 -11.34
N ILE A 69 5.02 12.53 -10.30
CA ILE A 69 4.03 11.65 -9.69
C ILE A 69 2.97 11.24 -10.71
N ALA A 70 2.46 12.17 -11.51
CA ALA A 70 1.47 11.86 -12.55
C ALA A 70 2.01 10.87 -13.59
N VAL A 71 3.25 11.06 -14.06
CA VAL A 71 3.90 10.15 -15.01
C VAL A 71 4.09 8.75 -14.40
N LEU A 72 4.60 8.67 -13.16
CA LEU A 72 4.81 7.40 -12.49
C LEU A 72 3.50 6.66 -12.18
N LYS A 73 2.42 7.39 -11.88
CA LYS A 73 1.09 6.80 -11.71
C LYS A 73 0.58 6.18 -13.02
N GLU A 74 0.76 6.87 -14.13
CA GLU A 74 0.37 6.35 -15.43
C GLU A 74 1.20 5.14 -15.85
N GLU A 75 2.53 5.16 -15.63
CA GLU A 75 3.39 4.01 -15.88
C GLU A 75 2.99 2.81 -15.00
N ARG A 76 2.70 3.05 -13.71
CA ARG A 76 2.20 2.03 -12.78
C ARG A 76 0.90 1.40 -13.31
N LYS A 77 -0.04 2.23 -13.79
CA LYS A 77 -1.30 1.79 -14.36
C LYS A 77 -1.08 0.89 -15.59
N GLN A 78 -0.25 1.33 -16.54
CA GLN A 78 0.07 0.54 -17.74
C GLN A 78 0.73 -0.81 -17.42
N LEU A 79 1.61 -0.84 -16.41
CA LEU A 79 2.24 -2.08 -15.95
C LEU A 79 1.21 -3.04 -15.31
N ARG A 80 0.21 -2.52 -14.60
CA ARG A 80 -0.89 -3.32 -14.04
C ARG A 80 -1.82 -3.86 -15.14
N GLU A 81 -2.26 -3.01 -16.06
CA GLU A 81 -3.09 -3.41 -17.20
C GLU A 81 -2.43 -4.51 -18.05
N SER A 82 -1.10 -4.56 -18.08
CA SER A 82 -0.36 -5.63 -18.77
C SER A 82 -0.28 -6.95 -17.99
N ASN A 83 -0.67 -6.95 -16.71
CA ASN A 83 -0.55 -8.08 -15.78
C ASN A 83 -1.87 -8.37 -15.04
N VAL A 84 -3.01 -8.20 -15.72
CA VAL A 84 -4.32 -8.56 -15.16
C VAL A 84 -4.32 -10.02 -14.74
N THR A 85 -4.81 -10.28 -13.54
CA THR A 85 -4.91 -11.63 -12.99
C THR A 85 -6.18 -12.30 -13.53
N GLU A 86 -6.02 -13.41 -14.25
CA GLU A 86 -7.14 -14.15 -14.82
C GLU A 86 -7.69 -15.19 -13.83
N ILE A 87 -8.99 -15.51 -13.97
CA ILE A 87 -9.61 -16.59 -13.19
C ILE A 87 -8.89 -17.91 -13.49
N GLY A 88 -8.38 -18.54 -12.45
CA GLY A 88 -7.58 -19.77 -12.54
C GLY A 88 -6.08 -19.55 -12.39
N ASP A 89 -5.62 -18.32 -12.32
CA ASP A 89 -4.21 -18.03 -12.05
C ASP A 89 -3.83 -18.39 -10.62
N VAL A 90 -2.68 -19.02 -10.48
CA VAL A 90 -2.04 -19.26 -9.18
C VAL A 90 -1.40 -17.97 -8.72
N ILE A 91 -1.97 -17.35 -7.69
CA ILE A 91 -1.51 -16.06 -7.15
C ILE A 91 -0.45 -16.23 -6.05
N TYR A 92 -0.46 -17.38 -5.38
CA TYR A 92 0.53 -17.75 -4.38
C TYR A 92 0.74 -19.27 -4.36
N GLN A 93 1.98 -19.69 -4.20
CA GLN A 93 2.35 -21.10 -4.00
C GLN A 93 3.64 -21.23 -3.23
N ASP A 94 3.63 -22.09 -2.22
CA ASP A 94 4.82 -22.57 -1.51
C ASP A 94 4.77 -24.09 -1.30
N GLU A 95 5.54 -24.61 -0.32
CA GLU A 95 5.55 -26.03 0.02
C GLU A 95 4.28 -26.48 0.75
N SER A 96 3.51 -25.55 1.33
CA SER A 96 2.37 -25.81 2.21
C SER A 96 1.04 -25.59 1.52
N VAL A 97 0.93 -24.57 0.64
CA VAL A 97 -0.35 -24.13 0.10
C VAL A 97 -0.24 -23.65 -1.35
N ILE A 98 -1.32 -23.85 -2.10
CA ILE A 98 -1.56 -23.17 -3.39
C ILE A 98 -2.82 -22.33 -3.23
N ILE A 99 -2.78 -21.06 -3.67
CA ILE A 99 -3.93 -20.17 -3.73
C ILE A 99 -4.14 -19.76 -5.17
N THR A 100 -5.35 -19.98 -5.65
CA THR A 100 -5.78 -19.68 -7.02
C THR A 100 -6.87 -18.63 -6.98
N TYR A 101 -6.76 -17.60 -7.79
CA TYR A 101 -7.80 -16.58 -7.96
C TYR A 101 -9.01 -17.20 -8.68
N ASN A 102 -10.21 -16.96 -8.14
CA ASN A 102 -11.46 -17.54 -8.66
C ASN A 102 -12.51 -16.48 -9.05
N GLY A 103 -12.07 -15.24 -9.25
CA GLY A 103 -12.91 -14.14 -9.76
C GLY A 103 -13.58 -13.30 -8.68
N ILE A 104 -14.29 -12.27 -9.14
CA ILE A 104 -15.14 -11.41 -8.33
C ILE A 104 -16.59 -11.80 -8.56
N LYS A 105 -17.42 -11.68 -7.52
CA LYS A 105 -18.85 -11.94 -7.60
C LYS A 105 -19.60 -10.83 -6.86
N GLU A 106 -20.55 -10.19 -7.54
CA GLU A 106 -21.51 -9.29 -6.88
C GLU A 106 -22.38 -10.04 -5.87
N ASP A 107 -22.73 -9.39 -4.78
CA ASP A 107 -23.71 -9.95 -3.85
C ASP A 107 -25.08 -10.03 -4.52
N GLU A 108 -25.84 -11.05 -4.16
CA GLU A 108 -27.19 -11.33 -4.68
C GLU A 108 -28.17 -10.18 -4.41
N TYR A 109 -27.91 -9.37 -3.38
CA TYR A 109 -28.74 -8.23 -2.97
C TYR A 109 -28.22 -6.87 -3.43
N GLY A 110 -27.04 -6.84 -4.10
CA GLY A 110 -26.42 -5.61 -4.59
C GLY A 110 -25.76 -4.77 -3.49
N ASP A 111 -25.53 -5.36 -2.31
CA ASP A 111 -24.99 -4.66 -1.14
C ASP A 111 -23.47 -4.82 -1.00
N GLY A 112 -22.75 -5.15 -2.10
CA GLY A 112 -21.31 -5.34 -2.13
C GLY A 112 -20.86 -6.40 -3.15
N TYR A 113 -19.63 -6.87 -2.97
CA TYR A 113 -19.04 -7.93 -3.81
C TYR A 113 -18.11 -8.81 -2.99
N SER A 114 -17.77 -9.99 -3.52
CA SER A 114 -16.75 -10.86 -2.93
C SER A 114 -15.64 -11.16 -3.91
N ILE A 115 -14.41 -11.26 -3.41
CA ILE A 115 -13.23 -11.71 -4.16
C ILE A 115 -12.96 -13.15 -3.76
N ASN A 116 -13.04 -14.05 -4.73
CA ASN A 116 -13.10 -15.49 -4.50
C ASN A 116 -11.76 -16.17 -4.77
N PHE A 117 -11.47 -17.21 -3.97
CA PHE A 117 -10.25 -18.00 -4.04
C PHE A 117 -10.53 -19.49 -3.97
N ILE A 118 -9.58 -20.27 -4.48
CA ILE A 118 -9.48 -21.71 -4.21
C ILE A 118 -8.15 -21.92 -3.50
N THR A 119 -8.21 -22.39 -2.25
CA THR A 119 -7.04 -22.64 -1.42
C THR A 119 -6.83 -24.13 -1.25
N GLU A 120 -5.63 -24.64 -1.56
CA GLU A 120 -5.26 -26.05 -1.48
C GLU A 120 -4.16 -26.28 -0.46
N ASN A 121 -4.40 -27.14 0.53
CA ASN A 121 -3.40 -27.59 1.48
C ASN A 121 -2.59 -28.76 0.87
N LEU A 122 -1.28 -28.56 0.71
CA LEU A 122 -0.36 -29.56 0.16
C LEU A 122 0.26 -30.45 1.23
N THR A 123 0.01 -30.16 2.51
CA THR A 123 0.63 -30.87 3.64
C THR A 123 -0.22 -32.05 4.11
N ASP A 124 0.40 -32.89 4.91
CA ASP A 124 -0.25 -34.00 5.63
C ASP A 124 -0.83 -33.57 7.00
N LYS A 125 -0.83 -32.26 7.31
CA LYS A 125 -1.34 -31.65 8.53
C LYS A 125 -2.51 -30.74 8.23
N LYS A 126 -3.28 -30.43 9.26
CA LYS A 126 -4.26 -29.34 9.21
C LYS A 126 -3.54 -28.00 9.23
N ILE A 127 -3.93 -27.09 8.37
CA ILE A 127 -3.43 -25.70 8.33
C ILE A 127 -4.58 -24.71 8.36
N ILE A 128 -4.24 -23.48 8.78
CA ILE A 128 -5.13 -22.33 8.66
C ILE A 128 -4.40 -21.32 7.77
N VAL A 129 -5.09 -20.80 6.76
CA VAL A 129 -4.57 -19.75 5.89
C VAL A 129 -5.31 -18.46 6.21
N GLN A 130 -4.57 -17.39 6.45
CA GLN A 130 -5.10 -16.05 6.72
C GLN A 130 -4.45 -15.03 5.79
N TYR A 131 -5.14 -13.92 5.55
CA TYR A 131 -4.57 -12.78 4.84
C TYR A 131 -4.30 -11.64 5.82
N GLU A 132 -3.10 -11.08 5.72
CA GLU A 132 -2.62 -9.99 6.55
C GLU A 132 -2.26 -8.79 5.69
N ASP A 133 -2.26 -7.61 6.30
CA ASP A 133 -1.88 -6.34 5.67
C ASP A 133 -2.62 -6.07 4.35
N ALA A 134 -3.92 -6.42 4.30
CA ALA A 134 -4.71 -6.29 3.08
C ALA A 134 -5.00 -4.83 2.72
N SER A 135 -4.86 -4.49 1.44
CA SER A 135 -5.21 -3.18 0.89
C SER A 135 -5.89 -3.31 -0.48
N LEU A 136 -6.89 -2.46 -0.71
CA LEU A 136 -7.55 -2.25 -2.00
C LEU A 136 -7.17 -0.87 -2.52
N ASN A 137 -6.60 -0.77 -3.72
CA ASN A 137 -6.25 0.52 -4.34
C ASN A 137 -5.49 1.46 -3.40
N ASP A 138 -4.47 0.98 -2.66
CA ASP A 138 -3.70 1.69 -1.62
C ASP A 138 -4.47 1.96 -0.28
N PHE A 139 -5.75 1.57 -0.15
CA PHE A 139 -6.50 1.71 1.10
C PHE A 139 -6.43 0.43 1.92
N MET A 140 -5.80 0.51 3.10
CA MET A 140 -5.77 -0.61 4.05
C MET A 140 -7.17 -0.92 4.55
N PHE A 141 -7.52 -2.20 4.60
CA PHE A 141 -8.77 -2.66 5.18
C PHE A 141 -8.54 -3.93 6.01
N TYR A 142 -9.50 -4.24 6.87
CA TYR A 142 -9.43 -5.46 7.66
C TYR A 142 -10.09 -6.61 6.88
N ALA A 143 -9.27 -7.39 6.18
CA ALA A 143 -9.75 -8.57 5.47
C ALA A 143 -10.08 -9.68 6.50
N VAL A 144 -11.35 -10.05 6.60
CA VAL A 144 -11.75 -11.23 7.37
C VAL A 144 -11.62 -12.45 6.44
N TYR A 145 -10.43 -13.02 6.40
CA TYR A 145 -10.19 -14.26 5.66
C TYR A 145 -9.52 -15.28 6.55
N SER A 146 -10.10 -16.47 6.64
CA SER A 146 -9.53 -17.59 7.39
C SER A 146 -10.03 -18.94 6.85
N ALA A 147 -9.20 -19.59 6.05
CA ALA A 147 -9.47 -20.92 5.50
C ALA A 147 -8.89 -22.01 6.42
N ASN A 148 -9.75 -22.86 6.97
CA ASN A 148 -9.35 -24.05 7.75
C ASN A 148 -9.32 -25.29 6.84
N LEU A 149 -8.11 -25.78 6.54
CA LEU A 149 -7.93 -26.87 5.59
C LEU A 149 -7.42 -28.13 6.25
N ALA A 150 -8.17 -29.21 6.08
CA ALA A 150 -7.68 -30.56 6.42
C ALA A 150 -6.53 -30.97 5.47
N PRO A 151 -5.71 -31.98 5.86
CA PRO A 151 -4.61 -32.47 5.03
C PRO A 151 -5.02 -32.81 3.60
N ASN A 152 -4.27 -32.32 2.62
CA ASN A 152 -4.48 -32.60 1.19
C ASN A 152 -5.91 -32.26 0.69
N LYS A 153 -6.51 -31.18 1.21
CA LYS A 153 -7.85 -30.71 0.82
C LYS A 153 -7.80 -29.32 0.24
N LYS A 154 -8.88 -29.01 -0.51
CA LYS A 154 -9.13 -27.67 -1.07
C LYS A 154 -10.38 -27.08 -0.42
N SER A 155 -10.40 -25.78 -0.27
CA SER A 155 -11.59 -25.00 0.04
C SER A 155 -11.86 -23.96 -1.04
N LYS A 156 -13.11 -23.50 -1.09
CA LYS A 156 -13.49 -22.27 -1.78
C LYS A 156 -13.74 -21.24 -0.70
N ASP A 157 -13.03 -20.16 -0.78
CA ASP A 157 -13.05 -19.12 0.23
C ASP A 157 -13.19 -17.77 -0.47
N GLU A 158 -13.62 -16.76 0.26
CA GLU A 158 -13.86 -15.43 -0.26
C GLU A 158 -13.46 -14.35 0.76
N ILE A 159 -13.14 -13.18 0.24
CA ILE A 159 -13.08 -11.94 1.02
C ILE A 159 -14.34 -11.17 0.69
N ASP A 160 -15.21 -11.01 1.69
CA ASP A 160 -16.45 -10.24 1.53
C ASP A 160 -16.17 -8.74 1.65
N MET A 161 -16.60 -7.99 0.64
CA MET A 161 -16.62 -6.54 0.61
C MET A 161 -18.05 -6.06 0.88
N TYR A 162 -18.32 -5.77 2.14
CA TYR A 162 -19.63 -5.27 2.58
C TYR A 162 -19.88 -3.83 2.09
N GLU A 163 -21.13 -3.38 2.12
CA GLU A 163 -21.60 -2.03 1.75
C GLU A 163 -20.70 -0.90 2.26
N SER A 164 -20.13 -1.03 3.47
CA SER A 164 -19.20 -0.03 4.02
C SER A 164 -17.87 0.11 3.26
N TYR A 165 -17.45 -0.92 2.53
CA TYR A 165 -16.24 -0.88 1.68
C TYR A 165 -16.57 -0.45 0.25
N ASP A 166 -17.77 -0.75 -0.23
CA ASP A 166 -18.24 -0.31 -1.54
C ASP A 166 -18.31 1.22 -1.64
N GLU A 167 -18.57 1.93 -0.53
CA GLU A 167 -18.49 3.40 -0.46
C GLU A 167 -17.06 3.94 -0.71
N TYR A 168 -16.01 3.17 -0.33
CA TYR A 168 -14.61 3.58 -0.47
C TYR A 168 -13.92 3.00 -1.70
N CYS A 169 -14.35 1.84 -2.16
CA CYS A 169 -13.81 1.14 -3.32
C CYS A 169 -14.92 0.33 -3.98
N PRO A 170 -15.78 0.97 -4.78
CA PRO A 170 -16.80 0.27 -5.55
C PRO A 170 -16.15 -0.68 -6.55
N MET A 171 -16.87 -1.75 -6.91
CA MET A 171 -16.33 -2.83 -7.75
C MET A 171 -15.80 -2.31 -9.10
N GLU A 172 -16.44 -1.30 -9.69
CA GLU A 172 -16.02 -0.67 -10.96
C GLU A 172 -14.72 0.13 -10.88
N ASP A 173 -14.33 0.56 -9.67
CA ASP A 173 -13.09 1.31 -9.41
C ASP A 173 -11.96 0.42 -8.90
N LEU A 174 -12.19 -0.89 -8.82
CA LEU A 174 -11.24 -1.84 -8.27
C LEU A 174 -10.08 -2.07 -9.25
N GLU A 175 -8.89 -1.56 -8.89
CA GLU A 175 -7.67 -1.73 -9.70
C GLU A 175 -6.84 -2.92 -9.22
N TYR A 176 -6.68 -3.10 -7.90
CA TYR A 176 -5.88 -4.21 -7.32
C TYR A 176 -6.19 -4.47 -5.86
N LEU A 177 -5.90 -5.69 -5.46
CA LEU A 177 -5.85 -6.16 -4.08
C LEU A 177 -4.43 -6.61 -3.76
N GLU A 178 -3.85 -6.12 -2.67
CA GLU A 178 -2.56 -6.56 -2.14
C GLU A 178 -2.75 -7.11 -0.72
N PHE A 179 -2.09 -8.21 -0.40
CA PHE A 179 -2.11 -8.84 0.93
C PHE A 179 -0.91 -9.75 1.12
N LYS A 180 -0.64 -10.15 2.37
CA LYS A 180 0.27 -11.24 2.70
C LYS A 180 -0.50 -12.50 3.03
N VAL A 181 0.07 -13.65 2.70
CA VAL A 181 -0.49 -14.96 3.05
C VAL A 181 0.23 -15.45 4.30
N ALA A 182 -0.49 -15.62 5.40
CA ALA A 182 -0.01 -16.27 6.61
C ALA A 182 -0.54 -17.70 6.68
N VAL A 183 0.35 -18.68 6.85
CA VAL A 183 0.00 -20.09 7.04
C VAL A 183 0.31 -20.48 8.48
N LEU A 184 -0.71 -20.95 9.20
CA LEU A 184 -0.61 -21.36 10.59
C LEU A 184 -0.82 -22.87 10.71
N ASP A 185 -0.21 -23.49 11.73
CA ASP A 185 -0.53 -24.84 12.14
C ASP A 185 -1.97 -24.88 12.69
N GLY A 186 -2.80 -25.79 12.15
CA GLY A 186 -4.22 -25.85 12.45
C GLY A 186 -4.57 -26.32 13.87
N ASP A 187 -3.61 -26.83 14.61
CA ASP A 187 -3.80 -27.36 15.98
C ASP A 187 -3.17 -26.44 17.04
N SER A 188 -1.97 -25.91 16.79
CA SER A 188 -1.27 -25.03 17.73
C SER A 188 -1.48 -23.56 17.48
N TYR A 189 -1.89 -23.16 16.27
CA TYR A 189 -1.98 -21.78 15.79
C TYR A 189 -0.62 -21.07 15.66
N ASP A 190 0.48 -21.83 15.71
CA ASP A 190 1.80 -21.28 15.47
C ASP A 190 1.97 -20.94 13.99
N GLU A 191 2.61 -19.81 13.71
CA GLU A 191 2.94 -19.38 12.35
C GLU A 191 3.96 -20.36 11.72
N ILE A 192 3.60 -20.92 10.58
CA ILE A 192 4.48 -21.77 9.76
C ILE A 192 5.27 -20.88 8.81
N CYS A 193 4.60 -20.00 8.11
CA CYS A 193 5.22 -19.02 7.21
C CYS A 193 4.31 -17.81 6.97
N ILE A 194 4.93 -16.71 6.54
CA ILE A 194 4.27 -15.53 6.01
C ILE A 194 4.94 -15.15 4.68
N SER A 195 4.14 -14.80 3.67
CA SER A 195 4.63 -14.46 2.34
C SER A 195 5.18 -13.03 2.25
N ASP A 196 5.93 -12.75 1.19
CA ASP A 196 6.02 -11.41 0.65
C ASP A 196 4.63 -10.96 0.17
N PRO A 197 4.40 -9.63 -0.05
CA PRO A 197 3.12 -9.15 -0.57
C PRO A 197 2.74 -9.82 -1.90
N VAL A 198 1.50 -10.29 -1.97
CA VAL A 198 0.86 -10.86 -3.17
C VAL A 198 -0.07 -9.81 -3.73
N THR A 199 -0.01 -9.57 -5.03
CA THR A 199 -0.87 -8.59 -5.71
C THR A 199 -1.75 -9.28 -6.74
N ILE A 200 -3.04 -8.98 -6.72
CA ILE A 200 -4.02 -9.33 -7.75
C ILE A 200 -4.38 -8.04 -8.47
N SER A 201 -4.24 -7.99 -9.78
CA SER A 201 -4.64 -6.85 -10.60
C SER A 201 -5.93 -7.17 -11.33
N PHE A 202 -6.89 -6.25 -11.29
CA PHE A 202 -8.20 -6.35 -11.94
C PHE A 202 -8.24 -5.52 -13.22
N GLU A 203 -9.24 -5.78 -14.09
CA GLU A 203 -9.44 -5.02 -15.34
C GLU A 203 -10.02 -3.62 -15.09
#